data_9574c46a0623ab55dc533dcac3ba751a
#
_entry.id   9574c46a0623ab55dc533dcac3ba751a
#
_cell.length_a   1.000
_cell.length_b   1.000
_cell.length_c   1.000
_cell.angle_alpha   90.00
_cell.angle_beta   90.00
_cell.angle_gamma   90.00
#
_symmetry.space_group_name_H-M   'P 1'
#
loop_
_entity.id
_entity.type
_entity.pdbx_description
1 polymer ?
#
loop_
_entity_poly.entity_id
_entity_poly.type
_entity_poly.pdbx_seq_one_letter_code
_entity_poly.pdbx_strand_id
1 'polypeptide(L)'
;ELVLAEIPDDKIIYKYFRGINRDFDTIKVPELWLCNAYRLNDPFDCAFVKGHKEIDEYIRNRADSINMQNKTFISCFSEKSDSMIMWGTYANCHRGICVGYSLKELVEKFNCLPVVYEETLPQYTNDTSVLINTLTKYIDWKYEHEWRIVEINDKQRNEVGYKIKFVKPKEIILGLKSNDFLWKINNTGKSSDEIKPDELIRYSEDILGTDCFQYQITTSDKGYKWEKIIRI
;
A
#
# COMPACT_ATOMS: atom_id res chain seq x y z
N GLU A 1 12.39 0.65 19.96
CA GLU A 1 12.45 1.96 20.67
C GLU A 1 13.29 3.01 19.92
N LEU A 2 14.39 2.63 19.27
CA LEU A 2 15.25 3.57 18.53
C LEU A 2 14.56 4.21 17.31
N VAL A 3 13.68 3.50 16.61
CA VAL A 3 13.00 4.01 15.41
C VAL A 3 11.93 5.07 15.75
N LEU A 4 11.29 4.97 16.91
CA LEU A 4 10.21 5.88 17.35
C LEU A 4 10.72 7.28 17.72
N ALA A 5 11.90 7.39 18.28
CA ALA A 5 12.46 8.66 18.77
C ALA A 5 12.84 9.65 17.66
N GLU A 6 12.94 9.17 16.40
CA GLU A 6 13.39 9.95 15.24
C GLU A 6 12.27 10.28 14.25
N ILE A 7 11.03 9.76 14.46
CA ILE A 7 9.92 10.03 13.54
C ILE A 7 9.29 11.38 13.88
N PRO A 8 9.32 12.38 12.97
CA PRO A 8 8.63 13.64 13.18
C PRO A 8 7.12 13.43 13.36
N ASP A 9 6.50 14.24 14.24
CA ASP A 9 5.07 14.14 14.56
C ASP A 9 4.16 14.39 13.34
N ASP A 10 4.64 15.17 12.39
CA ASP A 10 3.95 15.55 11.14
C ASP A 10 4.28 14.66 9.95
N LYS A 11 5.13 13.62 10.12
CA LYS A 11 5.49 12.73 9.03
C LYS A 11 4.28 11.93 8.57
N ILE A 12 3.93 12.11 7.30
CA ILE A 12 2.85 11.39 6.61
C ILE A 12 3.43 10.24 5.80
N ILE A 13 2.72 9.12 5.81
CA ILE A 13 2.97 7.96 4.96
C ILE A 13 1.72 7.62 4.16
N TYR A 14 1.87 7.10 2.97
CA TYR A 14 0.84 7.04 1.94
C TYR A 14 0.47 5.63 1.53
N LYS A 15 -0.82 5.41 1.30
CA LYS A 15 -1.33 4.19 0.68
C LYS A 15 -2.09 4.54 -0.59
N TYR A 16 -1.71 3.87 -1.69
CA TYR A 16 -2.35 4.03 -2.99
C TYR A 16 -3.52 3.08 -3.12
N PHE A 17 -4.62 3.57 -3.69
CA PHE A 17 -5.84 2.82 -3.92
C PHE A 17 -6.32 3.00 -5.36
N ARG A 18 -7.01 1.99 -5.88
CA ARG A 18 -7.56 2.01 -7.24
C ARG A 18 -8.68 3.03 -7.43
N GLY A 19 -9.34 3.48 -6.35
CA GLY A 19 -10.47 4.41 -6.40
C GLY A 19 -11.79 3.70 -6.71
N ILE A 20 -11.98 2.48 -6.25
CA ILE A 20 -13.24 1.75 -6.33
C ILE A 20 -14.04 1.89 -5.02
N ASN A 21 -15.35 1.60 -5.05
CA ASN A 21 -16.25 1.75 -3.89
C ASN A 21 -15.73 1.05 -2.63
N ARG A 22 -15.17 -0.14 -2.77
CA ARG A 22 -14.55 -0.86 -1.64
C ARG A 22 -13.44 -0.06 -0.95
N ASP A 23 -12.64 0.70 -1.71
CA ASP A 23 -11.57 1.52 -1.16
C ASP A 23 -12.16 2.69 -0.36
N PHE A 24 -13.25 3.28 -0.87
CA PHE A 24 -14.00 4.33 -0.19
C PHE A 24 -14.63 3.83 1.12
N ASP A 25 -15.26 2.68 1.10
CA ASP A 25 -15.83 2.07 2.31
C ASP A 25 -14.77 1.85 3.39
N THR A 26 -13.55 1.49 2.99
CA THR A 26 -12.42 1.31 3.90
C THR A 26 -11.97 2.64 4.54
N ILE A 27 -12.05 3.75 3.79
CA ILE A 27 -11.73 5.09 4.30
C ILE A 27 -12.85 5.60 5.20
N LYS A 28 -14.10 5.36 4.81
CA LYS A 28 -15.31 5.81 5.47
C LYS A 28 -15.50 5.21 6.87
N VAL A 29 -15.25 3.92 6.99
CA VAL A 29 -15.15 3.23 8.27
C VAL A 29 -13.65 2.94 8.45
N PRO A 30 -12.92 3.62 9.38
CA PRO A 30 -11.48 3.48 9.47
C PRO A 30 -11.05 2.02 9.63
N GLU A 31 -10.85 1.35 8.52
CA GLU A 31 -10.44 -0.04 8.40
C GLU A 31 -9.24 -0.15 7.47
N LEU A 32 -8.38 -1.12 7.70
CA LEU A 32 -7.26 -1.46 6.84
C LEU A 32 -7.40 -2.88 6.34
N TRP A 33 -7.25 -3.08 5.04
CA TRP A 33 -7.13 -4.40 4.46
C TRP A 33 -5.69 -4.91 4.58
N LEU A 34 -5.53 -6.04 5.24
CA LEU A 34 -4.30 -6.83 5.25
C LEU A 34 -4.43 -7.93 4.19
N CYS A 35 -3.58 -7.89 3.19
CA CYS A 35 -3.56 -8.85 2.10
C CYS A 35 -2.65 -10.02 2.45
N ASN A 36 -3.05 -11.24 2.09
CA ASN A 36 -2.20 -12.41 2.24
C ASN A 36 -0.91 -12.24 1.42
N ALA A 37 0.24 -12.59 2.00
CA ALA A 37 1.56 -12.43 1.37
C ALA A 37 1.68 -13.15 0.02
N TYR A 38 0.99 -14.27 -0.18
CA TYR A 38 0.95 -14.99 -1.45
C TYR A 38 0.35 -14.17 -2.62
N ARG A 39 -0.38 -13.07 -2.30
CA ARG A 39 -1.06 -12.22 -3.28
C ARG A 39 -0.31 -10.95 -3.63
N LEU A 40 0.90 -10.77 -3.12
CA LEU A 40 1.75 -9.67 -3.55
C LEU A 40 2.06 -9.80 -5.05
N ASN A 41 2.28 -8.68 -5.71
CA ASN A 41 2.49 -8.62 -7.17
C ASN A 41 3.86 -9.16 -7.59
N ASP A 42 4.86 -9.11 -6.73
CA ASP A 42 6.19 -9.66 -6.97
C ASP A 42 6.28 -11.08 -6.41
N PRO A 43 6.55 -12.10 -7.25
CA PRO A 43 6.66 -13.49 -6.79
C PRO A 43 7.88 -13.73 -5.90
N PHE A 44 8.84 -12.83 -5.87
CA PHE A 44 10.01 -12.91 -4.99
C PHE A 44 9.77 -12.23 -3.64
N ASP A 45 8.77 -11.37 -3.55
CA ASP A 45 8.43 -10.67 -2.32
C ASP A 45 7.74 -11.62 -1.34
N CYS A 46 8.27 -11.71 -0.12
CA CYS A 46 7.79 -12.64 0.91
C CYS A 46 7.74 -14.11 0.43
N ALA A 47 8.66 -14.50 -0.44
CA ALA A 47 8.68 -15.85 -1.00
C ALA A 47 9.06 -16.94 0.03
N PHE A 48 9.70 -16.57 1.14
CA PHE A 48 10.16 -17.49 2.20
C PHE A 48 10.98 -18.67 1.66
N VAL A 49 11.89 -18.39 0.71
CA VAL A 49 12.67 -19.42 0.04
C VAL A 49 13.73 -19.99 0.99
N LYS A 50 13.79 -21.31 1.10
CA LYS A 50 14.86 -22.03 1.77
C LYS A 50 15.89 -22.53 0.76
N GLY A 51 17.16 -22.50 1.13
CA GLY A 51 18.20 -23.16 0.36
C GLY A 51 17.98 -24.69 0.30
N HIS A 52 18.29 -25.31 -0.82
CA HIS A 52 18.17 -26.76 -1.02
C HIS A 52 19.30 -27.29 -1.88
N LYS A 53 19.67 -28.56 -1.64
CA LYS A 53 20.68 -29.30 -2.44
C LYS A 53 20.03 -30.40 -3.26
N GLU A 54 18.93 -30.97 -2.81
CA GLU A 54 18.23 -32.11 -3.38
C GLU A 54 16.76 -31.82 -3.67
N ILE A 55 16.16 -32.58 -4.58
CA ILE A 55 14.78 -32.38 -5.05
C ILE A 55 13.74 -32.58 -3.94
N ASP A 56 13.96 -33.57 -3.06
CA ASP A 56 13.04 -33.81 -1.93
C ASP A 56 13.09 -32.69 -0.90
N GLU A 57 14.27 -32.10 -0.70
CA GLU A 57 14.43 -30.92 0.12
C GLU A 57 13.73 -29.71 -0.50
N TYR A 58 13.83 -29.53 -1.82
CA TYR A 58 13.11 -28.50 -2.55
C TYR A 58 11.59 -28.59 -2.35
N ILE A 59 11.00 -29.79 -2.48
CA ILE A 59 9.56 -29.99 -2.33
C ILE A 59 9.10 -29.64 -0.90
N ARG A 60 9.80 -30.12 0.11
CA ARG A 60 9.50 -29.80 1.53
C ARG A 60 9.62 -28.30 1.79
N ASN A 61 10.69 -27.67 1.35
CA ASN A 61 10.94 -26.26 1.56
C ASN A 61 9.88 -25.39 0.88
N ARG A 62 9.36 -25.79 -0.29
CA ARG A 62 8.27 -25.11 -0.97
C ARG A 62 6.95 -25.21 -0.20
N ALA A 63 6.64 -26.36 0.38
CA ALA A 63 5.47 -26.52 1.24
C ALA A 63 5.53 -25.63 2.48
N ASP A 64 6.69 -25.53 3.12
CA ASP A 64 6.92 -24.64 4.25
C ASP A 64 6.79 -23.17 3.86
N SER A 65 7.32 -22.77 2.69
CA SER A 65 7.21 -21.42 2.16
C SER A 65 5.74 -21.02 1.94
N ILE A 66 4.96 -21.87 1.27
CA ILE A 66 3.52 -21.67 1.06
C ILE A 66 2.78 -21.60 2.39
N ASN A 67 3.12 -22.46 3.33
CA ASN A 67 2.53 -22.46 4.67
C ASN A 67 2.76 -21.13 5.41
N MET A 68 3.96 -20.56 5.31
CA MET A 68 4.27 -19.25 5.89
C MET A 68 3.53 -18.12 5.16
N GLN A 69 3.52 -18.11 3.83
CA GLN A 69 2.77 -17.12 3.06
C GLN A 69 1.28 -17.12 3.43
N ASN A 70 0.68 -18.30 3.57
CA ASN A 70 -0.76 -18.46 3.85
C ASN A 70 -1.20 -17.94 5.22
N LYS A 71 -0.31 -17.72 6.15
CA LYS A 71 -0.60 -17.13 7.47
C LYS A 71 -0.03 -15.74 7.69
N THR A 72 0.70 -15.20 6.69
CA THR A 72 1.31 -13.87 6.75
C THR A 72 0.46 -12.87 5.97
N PHE A 73 0.09 -11.77 6.62
CA PHE A 73 -0.77 -10.73 6.06
C PHE A 73 -0.08 -9.38 6.14
N ILE A 74 -0.17 -8.61 5.05
CA ILE A 74 0.63 -7.41 4.85
C ILE A 74 -0.25 -6.27 4.34
N SER A 75 0.04 -5.06 4.81
CA SER A 75 -0.41 -3.84 4.17
C SER A 75 0.77 -2.92 3.93
N CYS A 76 0.94 -2.48 2.69
CA CYS A 76 2.05 -1.70 2.20
C CYS A 76 1.69 -0.21 2.15
N PHE A 77 2.65 0.63 2.53
CA PHE A 77 2.60 2.08 2.48
C PHE A 77 3.87 2.61 1.81
N SER A 78 3.88 3.87 1.40
CA SER A 78 5.03 4.53 0.78
C SER A 78 5.29 5.89 1.43
N GLU A 79 6.55 6.31 1.51
CA GLU A 79 6.87 7.68 1.90
C GLU A 79 6.55 8.71 0.81
N LYS A 80 6.23 8.25 -0.41
CA LYS A 80 6.02 9.08 -1.59
C LYS A 80 4.55 9.18 -1.95
N SER A 81 3.99 10.39 -2.00
CA SER A 81 2.70 10.65 -2.61
C SER A 81 2.81 11.10 -4.07
N ASP A 82 4.01 11.43 -4.53
CA ASP A 82 4.30 12.09 -5.80
C ASP A 82 5.03 11.21 -6.84
N SER A 83 5.08 9.91 -6.62
CA SER A 83 5.73 8.98 -7.55
C SER A 83 4.83 8.65 -8.75
N MET A 84 5.20 9.08 -9.94
CA MET A 84 4.48 8.75 -11.19
C MET A 84 4.35 7.24 -11.41
N ILE A 85 5.38 6.46 -11.04
CA ILE A 85 5.38 5.00 -11.17
C ILE A 85 4.33 4.40 -10.22
N MET A 86 4.30 4.84 -8.96
CA MET A 86 3.31 4.38 -7.98
C MET A 86 1.87 4.72 -8.41
N TRP A 87 1.63 5.93 -8.90
CA TRP A 87 0.35 6.33 -9.44
C TRP A 87 -0.07 5.51 -10.67
N GLY A 88 0.88 5.18 -11.53
CA GLY A 88 0.64 4.32 -12.69
C GLY A 88 0.26 2.90 -12.31
N THR A 89 1.00 2.33 -11.35
CA THR A 89 0.92 0.92 -10.98
C THR A 89 -0.22 0.62 -10.00
N TYR A 90 -0.34 1.44 -8.93
CA TYR A 90 -1.20 1.13 -7.79
C TYR A 90 -2.49 1.96 -7.72
N ALA A 91 -2.54 3.11 -8.41
CA ALA A 91 -3.69 4.00 -8.41
C ALA A 91 -4.44 4.02 -9.76
N ASN A 92 -4.65 2.86 -10.38
CA ASN A 92 -5.44 2.71 -11.59
C ASN A 92 -5.04 3.71 -12.70
N CYS A 93 -3.74 3.76 -13.01
CA CYS A 93 -3.19 4.68 -14.03
C CYS A 93 -3.57 6.15 -13.78
N HIS A 94 -3.35 6.65 -12.57
CA HIS A 94 -3.66 8.01 -12.10
C HIS A 94 -5.16 8.34 -11.97
N ARG A 95 -6.06 7.34 -12.00
CA ARG A 95 -7.52 7.53 -11.79
C ARG A 95 -7.93 7.34 -10.35
N GLY A 96 -7.12 6.60 -9.59
CA GLY A 96 -7.36 6.27 -8.19
C GLY A 96 -7.05 7.39 -7.22
N ILE A 97 -6.84 7.02 -5.98
CA ILE A 97 -6.56 7.93 -4.86
C ILE A 97 -5.30 7.50 -4.09
N CYS A 98 -4.71 8.44 -3.38
CA CYS A 98 -3.62 8.20 -2.45
C CYS A 98 -4.02 8.79 -1.09
N VAL A 99 -3.91 8.01 -0.03
CA VAL A 99 -4.39 8.39 1.31
C VAL A 99 -3.21 8.47 2.25
N GLY A 100 -3.06 9.61 2.92
CA GLY A 100 -2.00 9.86 3.88
C GLY A 100 -2.43 9.56 5.32
N TYR A 101 -1.53 8.96 6.07
CA TYR A 101 -1.68 8.61 7.49
C TYR A 101 -0.47 9.07 8.29
N SER A 102 -0.63 9.32 9.59
CA SER A 102 0.49 9.62 10.48
C SER A 102 1.40 8.39 10.62
N LEU A 103 2.66 8.51 10.18
CA LEU A 103 3.63 7.43 10.36
C LEU A 103 3.82 7.06 11.82
N LYS A 104 3.90 8.07 12.70
CA LYS A 104 4.04 7.86 14.14
C LYS A 104 2.93 7.00 14.70
N GLU A 105 1.66 7.32 14.37
CA GLU A 105 0.51 6.50 14.79
C GLU A 105 0.58 5.06 14.27
N LEU A 106 1.06 4.85 13.03
CA LEU A 106 1.16 3.51 12.47
C LEU A 106 2.26 2.69 13.14
N VAL A 107 3.38 3.29 13.46
CA VAL A 107 4.46 2.61 14.18
C VAL A 107 4.03 2.25 15.59
N GLU A 108 3.41 3.19 16.33
CA GLU A 108 2.97 2.99 17.71
C GLU A 108 1.85 1.94 17.85
N LYS A 109 0.87 1.96 16.94
CA LYS A 109 -0.34 1.14 17.08
C LYS A 109 -0.28 -0.19 16.33
N PHE A 110 0.51 -0.28 15.25
CA PHE A 110 0.48 -1.41 14.32
C PHE A 110 1.86 -1.98 14.00
N ASN A 111 2.92 -1.54 14.67
CA ASN A 111 4.30 -1.95 14.39
C ASN A 111 4.66 -1.80 12.90
N CYS A 112 4.28 -0.68 12.29
CA CYS A 112 4.63 -0.37 10.92
C CYS A 112 6.15 -0.17 10.81
N LEU A 113 6.81 -0.92 9.93
CA LEU A 113 8.26 -0.96 9.81
C LEU A 113 8.72 -0.68 8.37
N PRO A 114 9.89 -0.04 8.19
CA PRO A 114 10.44 0.23 6.87
C PRO A 114 10.94 -1.05 6.20
N VAL A 115 10.81 -1.10 4.88
CA VAL A 115 11.38 -2.16 4.04
C VAL A 115 12.85 -1.88 3.75
N VAL A 116 13.68 -2.89 3.89
CA VAL A 116 15.08 -2.89 3.52
C VAL A 116 15.21 -3.42 2.08
N TYR A 117 16.02 -2.76 1.27
CA TYR A 117 16.20 -3.12 -0.14
C TYR A 117 17.59 -3.69 -0.36
N GLU A 118 17.65 -4.92 -0.89
CA GLU A 118 18.87 -5.68 -1.07
C GLU A 118 18.95 -6.29 -2.48
N GLU A 119 20.18 -6.47 -3.00
CA GLU A 119 20.40 -7.18 -4.26
C GLU A 119 20.25 -8.71 -4.09
N THR A 120 20.35 -9.22 -2.87
CA THR A 120 20.17 -10.62 -2.54
C THR A 120 19.12 -10.78 -1.45
N LEU A 121 18.07 -11.52 -1.76
CA LEU A 121 17.00 -11.75 -0.80
C LEU A 121 17.40 -12.78 0.26
N PRO A 122 16.97 -12.61 1.52
CA PRO A 122 17.32 -13.51 2.60
C PRO A 122 16.66 -14.88 2.44
N GLN A 123 17.37 -15.94 2.81
CA GLN A 123 16.77 -17.25 2.92
C GLN A 123 15.90 -17.36 4.18
N TYR A 124 14.74 -18.01 4.05
CA TYR A 124 13.91 -18.37 5.20
C TYR A 124 14.54 -19.57 5.92
N THR A 125 14.87 -19.41 7.18
CA THR A 125 15.51 -20.47 7.98
C THR A 125 14.61 -20.98 9.11
N ASN A 126 13.86 -20.09 9.75
CA ASN A 126 12.98 -20.39 10.88
C ASN A 126 11.98 -19.24 11.11
N ASP A 127 11.11 -19.39 12.10
CA ASP A 127 10.10 -18.39 12.40
C ASP A 127 10.68 -17.00 12.79
N THR A 128 11.88 -16.95 13.33
CA THR A 128 12.56 -15.68 13.65
C THR A 128 12.92 -14.88 12.40
N SER A 129 13.16 -15.57 11.28
CA SER A 129 13.48 -14.93 10.01
C SER A 129 12.26 -14.41 9.23
N VAL A 130 11.04 -14.62 9.73
CA VAL A 130 9.79 -14.17 9.06
C VAL A 130 9.79 -12.67 8.85
N LEU A 131 10.07 -11.89 9.89
CA LEU A 131 10.12 -10.43 9.77
C LEU A 131 11.21 -9.98 8.79
N ILE A 132 12.38 -10.61 8.80
CA ILE A 132 13.44 -10.29 7.86
C ILE A 132 12.96 -10.53 6.42
N ASN A 133 12.35 -11.70 6.16
CA ASN A 133 11.83 -12.02 4.83
C ASN A 133 10.69 -11.10 4.40
N THR A 134 9.80 -10.68 5.33
CA THR A 134 8.68 -9.79 5.02
C THR A 134 9.06 -8.32 4.90
N LEU A 135 10.21 -7.93 5.43
CA LEU A 135 10.70 -6.55 5.40
C LEU A 135 11.91 -6.37 4.48
N THR A 136 12.31 -7.40 3.73
CA THR A 136 13.36 -7.28 2.71
C THR A 136 12.77 -7.46 1.32
N LYS A 137 13.07 -6.53 0.42
CA LYS A 137 12.60 -6.50 -0.96
C LYS A 137 13.77 -6.31 -1.92
N TYR A 138 13.65 -6.82 -3.15
CA TYR A 138 14.71 -6.66 -4.15
C TYR A 138 14.91 -5.19 -4.50
N ILE A 139 16.16 -4.80 -4.76
CA ILE A 139 16.60 -3.41 -4.90
C ILE A 139 15.86 -2.62 -5.99
N ASP A 140 15.40 -3.26 -7.06
CA ASP A 140 14.66 -2.62 -8.14
C ASP A 140 13.35 -1.94 -7.67
N TRP A 141 12.79 -2.40 -6.54
CA TRP A 141 11.60 -1.84 -5.93
C TRP A 141 11.87 -0.64 -4.99
N LYS A 142 13.12 -0.21 -4.85
CA LYS A 142 13.51 0.86 -3.92
C LYS A 142 12.78 2.19 -4.15
N TYR A 143 12.31 2.43 -5.37
CA TYR A 143 11.52 3.63 -5.71
C TYR A 143 10.21 3.74 -4.93
N GLU A 144 9.71 2.63 -4.35
CA GLU A 144 8.49 2.62 -3.55
C GLU A 144 8.68 3.24 -2.16
N HIS A 145 9.89 3.30 -1.61
CA HIS A 145 10.17 3.76 -0.24
C HIS A 145 9.15 3.17 0.75
N GLU A 146 9.07 1.85 0.76
CA GLU A 146 7.97 1.11 1.36
C GLU A 146 8.11 0.96 2.88
N TRP A 147 6.96 1.00 3.54
CA TRP A 147 6.75 0.59 4.93
C TRP A 147 5.64 -0.44 4.99
N ARG A 148 5.70 -1.35 5.95
CA ARG A 148 4.75 -2.46 6.06
C ARG A 148 4.19 -2.61 7.46
N ILE A 149 2.87 -2.87 7.54
CA ILE A 149 2.25 -3.54 8.67
C ILE A 149 2.21 -5.01 8.33
N VAL A 150 2.76 -5.85 9.21
CA VAL A 150 2.87 -7.31 9.02
C VAL A 150 2.19 -8.01 10.19
N GLU A 151 1.25 -8.91 9.90
CA GLU A 151 0.63 -9.78 10.88
C GLU A 151 0.79 -11.25 10.50
N ILE A 152 1.15 -12.08 11.48
CA ILE A 152 1.13 -13.55 11.34
C ILE A 152 -0.12 -14.04 12.07
N ASN A 153 -1.07 -14.60 11.32
CA ASN A 153 -2.38 -14.95 11.87
C ASN A 153 -2.83 -16.34 11.39
N ASP A 154 -2.62 -17.32 12.24
CA ASP A 154 -3.01 -18.71 11.94
C ASP A 154 -4.54 -18.91 11.86
N LYS A 155 -5.34 -18.06 12.53
CA LYS A 155 -6.82 -18.14 12.47
C LYS A 155 -7.37 -17.71 11.11
N GLN A 156 -6.63 -16.87 10.40
CA GLN A 156 -6.97 -16.38 9.06
C GLN A 156 -6.21 -17.11 7.95
N ARG A 157 -5.56 -18.21 8.29
CA ARG A 157 -4.79 -19.03 7.33
C ARG A 157 -5.64 -19.37 6.10
N ASN A 158 -5.04 -19.22 4.93
CA ASN A 158 -5.63 -19.43 3.60
C ASN A 158 -6.68 -18.38 3.19
N GLU A 159 -7.00 -17.39 4.01
CA GLU A 159 -7.82 -16.27 3.59
C GLU A 159 -7.07 -15.37 2.59
N VAL A 160 -7.78 -14.76 1.68
CA VAL A 160 -7.18 -13.79 0.73
C VAL A 160 -6.70 -12.51 1.41
N GLY A 161 -7.23 -12.25 2.58
CA GLY A 161 -6.96 -11.10 3.43
C GLY A 161 -8.12 -10.85 4.38
N TYR A 162 -7.96 -9.90 5.27
CA TYR A 162 -9.01 -9.49 6.21
C TYR A 162 -8.85 -8.02 6.62
N LYS A 163 -9.88 -7.45 7.19
CA LYS A 163 -9.90 -6.06 7.66
C LYS A 163 -9.60 -5.99 9.15
N ILE A 164 -8.85 -4.98 9.52
CA ILE A 164 -8.63 -4.57 10.92
C ILE A 164 -9.14 -3.15 11.14
N LYS A 165 -9.48 -2.80 12.38
CA LYS A 165 -9.75 -1.40 12.76
C LYS A 165 -8.47 -0.58 12.55
N PHE A 166 -8.63 0.63 12.02
CA PHE A 166 -7.49 1.45 11.65
C PHE A 166 -7.63 2.89 12.12
N VAL A 167 -6.64 3.73 11.81
CA VAL A 167 -6.64 5.15 12.11
C VAL A 167 -7.31 5.95 11.01
N LYS A 168 -7.81 7.14 11.35
CA LYS A 168 -8.35 8.07 10.35
C LYS A 168 -7.24 8.62 9.45
N PRO A 169 -7.52 8.87 8.18
CA PRO A 169 -6.58 9.54 7.30
C PRO A 169 -6.29 10.97 7.75
N LYS A 170 -5.10 11.47 7.40
CA LYS A 170 -4.69 12.86 7.58
C LYS A 170 -4.92 13.69 6.32
N GLU A 171 -4.78 13.08 5.15
CA GLU A 171 -5.07 13.71 3.87
C GLU A 171 -5.51 12.66 2.83
N ILE A 172 -6.26 13.11 1.83
CA ILE A 172 -6.67 12.32 0.68
C ILE A 172 -6.24 13.07 -0.58
N ILE A 173 -5.61 12.37 -1.52
CA ILE A 173 -5.12 12.95 -2.76
C ILE A 173 -5.78 12.24 -3.93
N LEU A 174 -6.43 13.00 -4.80
CA LEU A 174 -7.02 12.50 -6.04
C LEU A 174 -5.96 12.43 -7.14
N GLY A 175 -5.98 11.36 -7.92
CA GLY A 175 -5.10 11.21 -9.06
C GLY A 175 -5.39 12.22 -10.17
N LEU A 176 -4.40 12.48 -11.00
CA LEU A 176 -4.46 13.45 -12.12
C LEU A 176 -5.64 13.20 -13.06
N LYS A 177 -6.04 11.94 -13.25
CA LYS A 177 -7.12 11.50 -14.14
C LYS A 177 -8.40 11.10 -13.38
N SER A 178 -8.55 11.45 -12.13
CA SER A 178 -9.73 11.09 -11.32
C SER A 178 -11.04 11.64 -11.89
N ASN A 179 -10.98 12.73 -12.66
CA ASN A 179 -12.13 13.37 -13.32
C ASN A 179 -12.23 13.01 -14.81
N ASP A 180 -11.52 12.01 -15.29
CA ASP A 180 -11.51 11.64 -16.70
C ASP A 180 -12.86 11.03 -17.13
N PHE A 181 -13.75 11.91 -17.60
CA PHE A 181 -15.10 11.57 -18.03
C PHE A 181 -15.11 10.64 -19.27
N LEU A 182 -14.14 10.81 -20.16
CA LEU A 182 -14.04 10.01 -21.38
C LEU A 182 -13.71 8.55 -21.07
N TRP A 183 -12.89 8.30 -20.05
CA TRP A 183 -12.61 6.95 -19.61
C TRP A 183 -13.85 6.27 -19.02
N LYS A 184 -14.68 7.01 -18.26
CA LYS A 184 -15.96 6.52 -17.73
C LYS A 184 -16.92 6.07 -18.82
N ILE A 185 -17.04 6.83 -19.91
CA ILE A 185 -17.93 6.51 -21.03
C ILE A 185 -17.47 5.24 -21.78
N ASN A 186 -16.18 5.10 -22.03
CA ASN A 186 -15.63 3.97 -22.78
C ASN A 186 -15.64 2.64 -22.01
N ASN A 187 -15.73 2.69 -20.69
CA ASN A 187 -15.77 1.52 -19.79
C ASN A 187 -17.13 1.26 -19.15
N THR A 188 -18.18 1.98 -19.54
CA THR A 188 -19.53 1.89 -18.97
C THR A 188 -20.24 0.55 -19.14
N GLY A 189 -19.60 -0.45 -19.73
CA GLY A 189 -20.17 -1.80 -19.74
C GLY A 189 -20.20 -2.50 -18.38
N LYS A 190 -19.49 -2.05 -17.32
CA LYS A 190 -19.36 -2.83 -16.06
C LYS A 190 -18.98 -2.08 -14.78
N SER A 191 -19.00 -0.76 -14.62
CA SER A 191 -18.53 -0.21 -13.36
C SER A 191 -19.44 0.88 -12.78
N SER A 192 -20.43 0.39 -12.01
CA SER A 192 -21.08 1.13 -10.93
C SER A 192 -20.17 1.34 -9.70
N ASP A 193 -18.91 0.91 -9.76
CA ASP A 193 -18.03 0.71 -8.60
C ASP A 193 -16.94 1.79 -8.44
N GLU A 194 -17.02 2.90 -9.18
CA GLU A 194 -16.05 3.98 -9.05
C GLU A 194 -16.56 5.09 -8.13
N ILE A 195 -15.68 5.52 -7.21
CA ILE A 195 -15.94 6.68 -6.36
C ILE A 195 -16.01 7.92 -7.24
N LYS A 196 -17.06 8.70 -7.08
CA LYS A 196 -17.13 10.03 -7.69
C LYS A 196 -16.23 10.98 -6.89
N PRO A 197 -15.30 11.69 -7.56
CA PRO A 197 -14.39 12.60 -6.87
C PRO A 197 -15.10 13.61 -5.96
N ASP A 198 -16.23 14.17 -6.40
CA ASP A 198 -16.98 15.16 -5.62
C ASP A 198 -17.63 14.57 -4.35
N GLU A 199 -17.99 13.29 -4.35
CA GLU A 199 -18.48 12.60 -3.15
C GLU A 199 -17.34 12.38 -2.15
N LEU A 200 -16.15 12.01 -2.63
CA LEU A 200 -15.00 11.81 -1.78
C LEU A 200 -14.53 13.12 -1.15
N ILE A 201 -14.50 14.22 -1.93
CA ILE A 201 -14.15 15.55 -1.42
C ILE A 201 -15.09 15.95 -0.29
N ARG A 202 -16.40 15.95 -0.54
CA ARG A 202 -17.39 16.29 0.49
C ARG A 202 -17.27 15.40 1.73
N TYR A 203 -17.04 14.11 1.53
CA TYR A 203 -16.89 13.19 2.65
C TYR A 203 -15.64 13.48 3.47
N SER A 204 -14.51 13.78 2.83
CA SER A 204 -13.25 14.10 3.52
C SER A 204 -13.37 15.39 4.35
N GLU A 205 -13.98 16.41 3.80
CA GLU A 205 -14.15 17.71 4.45
C GLU A 205 -15.19 17.66 5.57
N ASP A 206 -16.41 17.18 5.27
CA ASP A 206 -17.56 17.27 6.17
C ASP A 206 -17.53 16.23 7.31
N ILE A 207 -17.01 15.03 7.05
CA ILE A 207 -17.14 13.90 7.98
C ILE A 207 -15.80 13.51 8.60
N LEU A 208 -14.72 13.47 7.82
CA LEU A 208 -13.41 13.12 8.34
C LEU A 208 -12.64 14.32 8.90
N GLY A 209 -12.99 15.56 8.49
CA GLY A 209 -12.22 16.76 8.78
C GLY A 209 -10.79 16.64 8.23
N THR A 210 -10.67 16.07 7.04
CA THR A 210 -9.39 15.70 6.40
C THR A 210 -9.23 16.50 5.13
N ASP A 211 -8.06 17.08 4.92
CA ASP A 211 -7.74 17.83 3.70
C ASP A 211 -7.81 16.93 2.46
N CYS A 212 -8.47 17.44 1.42
CA CYS A 212 -8.54 16.79 0.12
C CYS A 212 -7.76 17.59 -0.92
N PHE A 213 -6.86 16.92 -1.62
CA PHE A 213 -6.00 17.48 -2.64
C PHE A 213 -6.24 16.82 -3.99
N GLN A 214 -5.80 17.46 -5.06
CA GLN A 214 -5.71 16.85 -6.38
C GLN A 214 -4.38 17.19 -7.03
N TYR A 215 -3.80 16.24 -7.79
CA TYR A 215 -2.69 16.55 -8.67
C TYR A 215 -3.18 17.25 -9.93
N GLN A 216 -2.46 18.29 -10.34
CA GLN A 216 -2.65 18.99 -11.61
C GLN A 216 -1.33 19.17 -12.34
N ILE A 217 -1.40 19.26 -13.67
CA ILE A 217 -0.25 19.63 -14.48
C ILE A 217 -0.16 21.16 -14.50
N THR A 218 0.99 21.66 -14.07
CA THR A 218 1.33 23.09 -14.16
C THR A 218 2.42 23.27 -15.20
N THR A 219 2.33 24.37 -15.96
CA THR A 219 3.29 24.71 -17.04
C THR A 219 4.12 25.93 -16.65
N SER A 220 5.36 25.96 -17.13
CA SER A 220 6.27 27.08 -17.00
C SER A 220 7.12 27.22 -18.28
N ASP A 221 7.91 28.29 -18.41
CA ASP A 221 8.85 28.48 -19.54
C ASP A 221 9.88 27.37 -19.67
N LYS A 222 10.09 26.58 -18.60
CA LYS A 222 11.05 25.44 -18.57
C LYS A 222 10.40 24.10 -18.84
N GLY A 223 9.09 24.05 -19.09
CA GLY A 223 8.33 22.82 -19.33
C GLY A 223 7.12 22.68 -18.42
N TYR A 224 6.78 21.45 -18.08
CA TYR A 224 5.64 21.16 -17.21
C TYR A 224 6.06 20.27 -16.02
N LYS A 225 5.32 20.40 -14.91
CA LYS A 225 5.40 19.52 -13.76
C LYS A 225 4.00 19.23 -13.26
N TRP A 226 3.85 18.25 -12.39
CA TRP A 226 2.61 18.02 -11.70
C TRP A 226 2.76 18.41 -10.23
N GLU A 227 1.72 19.00 -9.69
CA GLU A 227 1.72 19.54 -8.33
C GLU A 227 0.45 19.15 -7.60
N LYS A 228 0.60 18.91 -6.30
CA LYS A 228 -0.53 18.71 -5.39
C LYS A 228 -1.11 20.07 -5.04
N ILE A 229 -2.38 20.26 -5.33
CA ILE A 229 -3.12 21.48 -5.00
C ILE A 229 -4.32 21.16 -4.12
N ILE A 230 -4.69 22.10 -3.26
CA ILE A 230 -5.93 22.01 -2.48
C ILE A 230 -7.10 22.17 -3.47
N ARG A 231 -8.06 21.28 -3.37
CA ARG A 231 -9.30 21.40 -4.10
C ARG A 231 -10.32 22.12 -3.21
N ILE A 232 -10.77 23.28 -3.68
CA ILE A 232 -11.86 24.08 -3.08
C ILE A 232 -13.19 23.56 -3.61
#